data_03d875139f7c9d0ade6b027885e85a79
#
_entry.id   03d875139f7c9d0ade6b027885e85a79
#
_cell.length_a   1.000
_cell.length_b   1.000
_cell.length_c   1.000
_cell.angle_alpha   90.00
_cell.angle_beta   90.00
_cell.angle_gamma   90.00
#
_symmetry.space_group_name_H-M   'P 1'
#
loop_
_entity.id
_entity.type
_entity.pdbx_description
1 polymer ?
#
loop_
_entity_poly.entity_id
_entity_poly.type
_entity_poly.pdbx_seq_one_letter_code
_entity_poly.pdbx_strand_id
1 'polypeptide(L)'
;MKEKINELAGRLLDLPDSILDLQMQLIDRSAELQKVESQIGERSSEIKYIINNALDDNGKKLYSNAELRDAAFISDAKDDILLPSLNVDRELIQSSIQSIRVKVENLSNHQRNIRVLISYLTTDSNIDNL
;
A
#
# COMPACT_ATOMS: atom_id res chain seq x y z
N MET A 1 -27.62 3.10 31.44
CA MET A 1 -27.49 1.85 30.63
C MET A 1 -28.06 2.04 29.23
N LYS A 2 -29.30 2.43 29.08
CA LYS A 2 -29.95 2.64 27.78
C LYS A 2 -29.28 3.74 26.94
N GLU A 3 -28.89 4.85 27.55
CA GLU A 3 -28.17 5.94 26.90
C GLU A 3 -26.80 5.49 26.39
N LYS A 4 -26.08 4.69 27.17
CA LYS A 4 -24.80 4.13 26.79
C LYS A 4 -24.92 3.18 25.59
N ILE A 5 -25.93 2.33 25.59
CA ILE A 5 -26.23 1.42 24.47
C ILE A 5 -26.55 2.22 23.19
N ASN A 6 -27.37 3.27 23.31
CA ASN A 6 -27.72 4.13 22.17
C ASN A 6 -26.51 4.87 21.62
N GLU A 7 -25.61 5.37 22.46
CA GLU A 7 -24.36 6.01 22.06
C GLU A 7 -23.47 5.04 21.28
N LEU A 8 -23.29 3.83 21.81
CA LEU A 8 -22.48 2.79 21.16
C LEU A 8 -23.10 2.32 19.83
N ALA A 9 -24.42 2.19 19.78
CA ALA A 9 -25.11 1.85 18.55
C ALA A 9 -24.95 2.92 17.47
N GLY A 10 -24.98 4.20 17.87
CA GLY A 10 -24.72 5.33 16.96
C GLY A 10 -23.33 5.26 16.36
N ARG A 11 -22.30 5.01 17.17
CA ARG A 11 -20.93 4.80 16.71
C ARG A 11 -20.82 3.62 15.75
N LEU A 12 -21.49 2.52 16.08
CA LEU A 12 -21.49 1.31 15.24
C LEU A 12 -22.10 1.56 13.87
N LEU A 13 -23.11 2.43 13.76
CA LEU A 13 -23.74 2.79 12.49
C LEU A 13 -22.81 3.67 11.61
N ASP A 14 -21.98 4.51 12.21
CA ASP A 14 -21.07 5.41 11.49
C ASP A 14 -19.77 4.72 11.00
N LEU A 15 -19.34 3.65 11.68
CA LEU A 15 -18.08 2.96 11.36
C LEU A 15 -18.03 2.33 9.96
N PRO A 16 -19.10 1.69 9.44
CA PRO A 16 -19.06 1.11 8.10
C PRO A 16 -18.76 2.12 7.01
N ASP A 17 -19.28 3.34 7.09
CA ASP A 17 -19.03 4.40 6.11
C ASP A 17 -17.58 4.86 6.18
N SER A 18 -17.01 4.99 7.38
CA SER A 18 -15.61 5.35 7.58
C SER A 18 -14.67 4.26 7.04
N ILE A 19 -15.00 3.00 7.27
CA ILE A 19 -14.23 1.85 6.76
C ILE A 19 -14.31 1.82 5.23
N LEU A 20 -15.51 2.01 4.65
CA LEU A 20 -15.69 2.02 3.21
C LEU A 20 -14.87 3.13 2.54
N ASP A 21 -14.88 4.33 3.11
CA ASP A 21 -14.09 5.46 2.59
C ASP A 21 -12.60 5.12 2.54
N LEU A 22 -12.06 4.53 3.61
CA LEU A 22 -10.66 4.10 3.65
C LEU A 22 -10.38 2.98 2.66
N GLN A 23 -11.30 2.04 2.46
CA GLN A 23 -11.15 0.98 1.48
C GLN A 23 -11.14 1.52 0.05
N MET A 24 -11.92 2.55 -0.24
CA MET A 24 -11.89 3.25 -1.54
C MET A 24 -10.57 3.98 -1.75
N GLN A 25 -10.03 4.63 -0.71
CA GLN A 25 -8.69 5.22 -0.75
C GLN A 25 -7.61 4.16 -1.00
N LEU A 26 -7.76 2.99 -0.41
CA LEU A 26 -6.84 1.86 -0.61
C LEU A 26 -6.83 1.40 -2.07
N ILE A 27 -8.00 1.32 -2.71
CA ILE A 27 -8.13 0.98 -4.13
C ILE A 27 -7.40 2.02 -4.99
N ASP A 28 -7.61 3.31 -4.72
CA ASP A 28 -6.98 4.39 -5.47
C ASP A 28 -5.46 4.37 -5.32
N ARG A 29 -4.95 4.18 -4.10
CA ARG A 29 -3.50 4.08 -3.85
C ARG A 29 -2.90 2.84 -4.49
N SER A 30 -3.61 1.72 -4.50
CA SER A 30 -3.16 0.49 -5.15
C SER A 30 -3.05 0.68 -6.67
N ALA A 31 -3.97 1.41 -7.29
CA ALA A 31 -3.91 1.75 -8.71
C ALA A 31 -2.71 2.66 -9.03
N GLU A 32 -2.45 3.66 -8.18
CA GLU A 32 -1.27 4.52 -8.29
C GLU A 32 0.04 3.72 -8.19
N LEU A 33 0.09 2.78 -7.24
CA LEU A 33 1.26 1.90 -7.06
C LEU A 33 1.52 1.07 -8.31
N GLN A 34 0.48 0.47 -8.87
CA GLN A 34 0.60 -0.33 -10.09
C GLN A 34 1.13 0.50 -11.26
N LYS A 35 0.66 1.74 -11.39
CA LYS A 35 1.14 2.66 -12.43
C LYS A 35 2.63 2.97 -12.26
N VAL A 36 3.06 3.30 -11.05
CA VAL A 36 4.47 3.61 -10.75
C VAL A 36 5.35 2.39 -10.98
N GLU A 37 4.92 1.20 -10.54
CA GLU A 37 5.66 -0.05 -10.77
C GLU A 37 5.80 -0.38 -12.25
N SER A 38 4.76 -0.11 -13.06
CA SER A 38 4.84 -0.25 -14.52
C SER A 38 5.86 0.71 -15.13
N GLN A 39 5.89 1.95 -14.67
CA GLN A 39 6.86 2.95 -15.13
C GLN A 39 8.30 2.57 -14.75
N ILE A 40 8.50 2.03 -13.55
CA ILE A 40 9.80 1.50 -13.11
C ILE A 40 10.23 0.33 -14.01
N GLY A 41 9.31 -0.59 -14.29
CA GLY A 41 9.57 -1.73 -15.18
C GLY A 41 9.94 -1.31 -16.59
N GLU A 42 9.22 -0.36 -17.17
CA GLU A 42 9.50 0.19 -18.51
C GLU A 42 10.88 0.86 -18.55
N ARG A 43 11.17 1.73 -17.60
CA ARG A 43 12.46 2.43 -17.55
C ARG A 43 13.62 1.47 -17.33
N SER A 44 13.45 0.50 -16.43
CA SER A 44 14.44 -0.54 -16.18
C SER A 44 14.73 -1.35 -17.44
N SER A 45 13.70 -1.69 -18.22
CA SER A 45 13.82 -2.42 -19.48
C SER A 45 14.56 -1.59 -20.54
N GLU A 46 14.30 -0.29 -20.62
CA GLU A 46 15.02 0.62 -21.52
C GLU A 46 16.52 0.65 -21.21
N ILE A 47 16.89 0.77 -19.93
CA ILE A 47 18.28 0.79 -19.49
C ILE A 47 18.95 -0.55 -19.81
N LYS A 48 18.28 -1.67 -19.53
CA LYS A 48 18.78 -3.01 -19.84
C LYS A 48 19.00 -3.20 -21.35
N TYR A 49 18.09 -2.70 -22.16
CA TYR A 49 18.21 -2.76 -23.61
C TYR A 49 19.46 -2.01 -24.08
N ILE A 50 19.68 -0.79 -23.58
CA ILE A 50 20.86 0.01 -23.91
C ILE A 50 22.14 -0.73 -23.51
N ILE A 51 22.19 -1.31 -22.32
CA ILE A 51 23.34 -2.07 -21.82
C ILE A 51 23.60 -3.30 -22.68
N ASN A 52 22.55 -4.06 -23.02
CA ASN A 52 22.68 -5.29 -23.81
C ASN A 52 23.14 -5.03 -25.24
N ASN A 53 22.91 -3.84 -25.77
CA ASN A 53 23.25 -3.49 -27.15
C ASN A 53 24.45 -2.52 -27.25
N ALA A 54 25.04 -2.12 -26.12
CA ALA A 54 26.24 -1.27 -26.11
C ALA A 54 27.42 -2.01 -26.71
N LEU A 55 28.14 -1.32 -27.61
CA LEU A 55 29.30 -1.84 -28.31
C LEU A 55 30.53 -1.03 -27.95
N ASP A 56 31.71 -1.70 -27.96
CA ASP A 56 33.01 -1.03 -27.84
C ASP A 56 33.45 -0.46 -29.19
N ASP A 57 34.62 0.19 -29.22
CA ASP A 57 35.17 0.81 -30.43
C ASP A 57 35.45 -0.20 -31.54
N ASN A 58 35.60 -1.49 -31.23
CA ASN A 58 35.81 -2.58 -32.16
C ASN A 58 34.54 -3.28 -32.64
N GLY A 59 33.37 -2.79 -32.23
CA GLY A 59 32.08 -3.36 -32.59
C GLY A 59 31.69 -4.60 -31.79
N LYS A 60 32.41 -4.92 -30.72
CA LYS A 60 32.08 -6.03 -29.81
C LYS A 60 31.24 -5.52 -28.67
N LYS A 61 30.46 -6.44 -28.07
CA LYS A 61 29.62 -6.10 -26.91
C LYS A 61 30.48 -5.55 -25.76
N LEU A 62 30.12 -4.36 -25.30
CA LEU A 62 30.82 -3.68 -24.21
C LEU A 62 30.70 -4.46 -22.89
N TYR A 63 29.50 -5.03 -22.62
CA TYR A 63 29.22 -5.83 -21.45
C TYR A 63 29.00 -7.29 -21.88
N SER A 64 30.08 -8.08 -21.89
CA SER A 64 30.12 -9.39 -22.55
C SER A 64 29.53 -10.54 -21.71
N ASN A 65 29.34 -10.35 -20.42
CA ASN A 65 28.76 -11.37 -19.55
C ASN A 65 27.70 -10.79 -18.60
N ALA A 66 26.96 -11.67 -17.93
CA ALA A 66 25.86 -11.30 -17.05
C ALA A 66 26.32 -10.43 -15.89
N GLU A 67 27.48 -10.73 -15.29
CA GLU A 67 28.00 -9.96 -14.15
C GLU A 67 28.31 -8.51 -14.53
N LEU A 68 28.91 -8.30 -15.71
CA LEU A 68 29.19 -6.96 -16.20
C LEU A 68 27.90 -6.20 -16.52
N ARG A 69 26.90 -6.87 -17.12
CA ARG A 69 25.62 -6.26 -17.42
C ARG A 69 24.87 -5.87 -16.16
N ASP A 70 24.88 -6.72 -15.13
CA ASP A 70 24.23 -6.44 -13.84
C ASP A 70 24.88 -5.27 -13.14
N ALA A 71 26.22 -5.22 -13.12
CA ALA A 71 26.96 -4.11 -12.53
C ALA A 71 26.69 -2.78 -13.27
N ALA A 72 26.65 -2.81 -14.60
CA ALA A 72 26.30 -1.65 -15.40
C ALA A 72 24.88 -1.17 -15.14
N PHE A 73 23.92 -2.09 -15.00
CA PHE A 73 22.54 -1.74 -14.68
C PHE A 73 22.42 -1.07 -13.31
N ILE A 74 23.07 -1.60 -12.28
CA ILE A 74 23.06 -1.01 -10.93
C ILE A 74 23.60 0.41 -10.97
N SER A 75 24.73 0.63 -11.67
CA SER A 75 25.33 1.96 -11.80
C SER A 75 24.43 2.92 -12.57
N ASP A 76 23.92 2.51 -13.72
CA ASP A 76 23.10 3.36 -14.59
C ASP A 76 21.75 3.67 -13.94
N ALA A 77 21.15 2.71 -13.24
CA ALA A 77 19.90 2.91 -12.52
C ALA A 77 20.05 3.93 -11.39
N LYS A 78 21.18 3.89 -10.69
CA LYS A 78 21.48 4.84 -9.60
C LYS A 78 21.64 6.27 -10.12
N ASP A 79 22.27 6.42 -11.28
CA ASP A 79 22.56 7.73 -11.88
C ASP A 79 21.45 8.22 -12.82
N ASP A 80 20.44 7.40 -13.06
CA ASP A 80 19.30 7.76 -13.91
C ASP A 80 18.50 8.91 -13.28
N ILE A 81 17.93 9.77 -14.14
CA ILE A 81 17.12 10.89 -13.65
C ILE A 81 15.76 10.40 -13.15
N LEU A 82 15.19 9.40 -13.82
CA LEU A 82 13.80 8.98 -13.60
C LEU A 82 13.67 7.88 -12.53
N LEU A 83 14.50 6.84 -12.55
CA LEU A 83 14.35 5.68 -11.66
C LEU A 83 14.41 6.02 -10.18
N PRO A 84 15.38 6.81 -9.67
CA PRO A 84 15.39 7.17 -8.25
C PRO A 84 14.13 7.91 -7.82
N SER A 85 13.61 8.80 -8.66
CA SER A 85 12.37 9.53 -8.41
C SER A 85 11.16 8.59 -8.35
N LEU A 86 11.04 7.65 -9.28
CA LEU A 86 9.98 6.65 -9.29
C LEU A 86 10.05 5.72 -8.08
N ASN A 87 11.24 5.35 -7.65
CA ASN A 87 11.45 4.54 -6.45
C ASN A 87 11.00 5.27 -5.18
N VAL A 88 11.26 6.58 -5.08
CA VAL A 88 10.76 7.40 -3.97
C VAL A 88 9.23 7.45 -4.00
N ASP A 89 8.62 7.68 -5.15
CA ASP A 89 7.17 7.69 -5.31
C ASP A 89 6.57 6.36 -4.88
N ARG A 90 7.16 5.24 -5.31
CA ARG A 90 6.72 3.90 -4.90
C ARG A 90 6.73 3.72 -3.39
N GLU A 91 7.81 4.11 -2.73
CA GLU A 91 7.94 4.01 -1.27
C GLU A 91 6.89 4.85 -0.55
N LEU A 92 6.62 6.06 -1.01
CA LEU A 92 5.60 6.93 -0.43
C LEU A 92 4.20 6.33 -0.58
N ILE A 93 3.88 5.77 -1.75
CA ILE A 93 2.59 5.12 -1.99
C ILE A 93 2.45 3.87 -1.12
N GLN A 94 3.49 3.03 -1.03
CA GLN A 94 3.50 1.83 -0.18
C GLN A 94 3.28 2.19 1.29
N SER A 95 3.92 3.25 1.77
CA SER A 95 3.72 3.75 3.15
C SER A 95 2.30 4.24 3.37
N SER A 96 1.72 4.93 2.40
CA SER A 96 0.32 5.38 2.45
C SER A 96 -0.65 4.20 2.52
N ILE A 97 -0.43 3.17 1.69
CA ILE A 97 -1.23 1.94 1.68
C ILE A 97 -1.17 1.27 3.06
N GLN A 98 0.02 1.12 3.62
CA GLN A 98 0.20 0.50 4.93
C GLN A 98 -0.52 1.29 6.03
N SER A 99 -0.42 2.60 6.01
CA SER A 99 -1.12 3.48 6.95
C SER A 99 -2.64 3.31 6.86
N ILE A 100 -3.19 3.23 5.64
CA ILE A 100 -4.62 3.02 5.43
C ILE A 100 -5.05 1.64 5.95
N ARG A 101 -4.28 0.60 5.68
CA ARG A 101 -4.56 -0.76 6.17
C ARG A 101 -4.61 -0.82 7.70
N VAL A 102 -3.68 -0.15 8.37
CA VAL A 102 -3.67 -0.06 9.84
C VAL A 102 -4.93 0.64 10.34
N LYS A 103 -5.35 1.73 9.70
CA LYS A 103 -6.58 2.44 10.06
C LYS A 103 -7.82 1.57 9.88
N VAL A 104 -7.92 0.83 8.78
CA VAL A 104 -9.04 -0.09 8.52
C VAL A 104 -9.08 -1.19 9.60
N GLU A 105 -7.93 -1.78 9.92
CA GLU A 105 -7.83 -2.79 10.97
C GLU A 105 -8.28 -2.24 12.33
N ASN A 106 -7.81 -1.05 12.70
CA ASN A 106 -8.19 -0.41 13.96
C ASN A 106 -9.69 -0.12 14.03
N LEU A 107 -10.28 0.40 12.96
CA LEU A 107 -11.73 0.65 12.91
C LEU A 107 -12.54 -0.65 12.94
N SER A 108 -12.07 -1.70 12.26
CA SER A 108 -12.71 -3.01 12.28
C SER A 108 -12.68 -3.64 13.67
N ASN A 109 -11.56 -3.52 14.38
CA ASN A 109 -11.41 -3.97 15.76
C ASN A 109 -12.31 -3.17 16.69
N HIS A 110 -12.38 -1.86 16.50
CA HIS A 110 -13.26 -0.99 17.28
C HIS A 110 -14.74 -1.36 17.07
N GLN A 111 -15.15 -1.61 15.84
CA GLN A 111 -16.49 -2.10 15.49
C GLN A 111 -16.82 -3.40 16.22
N ARG A 112 -15.90 -4.35 16.22
CA ARG A 112 -16.05 -5.63 16.94
C ARG A 112 -16.19 -5.41 18.45
N ASN A 113 -15.35 -4.56 19.01
CA ASN A 113 -15.36 -4.26 20.45
C ASN A 113 -16.68 -3.60 20.87
N ILE A 114 -17.20 -2.69 20.06
CA ILE A 114 -18.50 -2.06 20.32
C ILE A 114 -19.63 -3.11 20.31
N ARG A 115 -19.63 -4.02 19.34
CA ARG A 115 -20.63 -5.11 19.27
C ARG A 115 -20.59 -6.00 20.51
N VAL A 116 -19.39 -6.37 20.96
CA VAL A 116 -19.20 -7.18 22.17
C VAL A 116 -19.70 -6.42 23.38
N LEU A 117 -19.40 -5.14 23.51
CA LEU A 117 -19.84 -4.32 24.64
C LEU A 117 -21.35 -4.14 24.66
N ILE A 118 -21.97 -3.90 23.52
CA ILE A 118 -23.44 -3.81 23.40
C ILE A 118 -24.08 -5.14 23.83
N SER A 119 -23.55 -6.25 23.36
CA SER A 119 -24.02 -7.59 23.71
C SER A 119 -23.95 -7.83 25.22
N TYR A 120 -22.82 -7.47 25.83
CA TYR A 120 -22.61 -7.58 27.27
C TYR A 120 -23.64 -6.72 28.06
N LEU A 121 -23.77 -5.45 27.70
CA LEU A 121 -24.71 -4.52 28.37
C LEU A 121 -26.18 -4.96 28.22
N THR A 122 -26.53 -5.48 27.05
CA THR A 122 -27.86 -5.98 26.77
C THR A 122 -28.18 -7.22 27.61
N THR A 123 -27.26 -8.16 27.72
CA THR A 123 -27.38 -9.36 28.53
C THR A 123 -27.51 -9.01 30.01
N ASP A 124 -26.68 -8.12 30.52
CA ASP A 124 -26.70 -7.65 31.90
C ASP A 124 -28.01 -6.94 32.21
N SER A 125 -28.49 -6.08 31.33
CA SER A 125 -29.77 -5.41 31.44
C SER A 125 -30.95 -6.41 31.47
N ASN A 126 -30.90 -7.48 30.68
CA ASN A 126 -31.91 -8.54 30.69
C ASN A 126 -31.92 -9.33 32.01
N ILE A 127 -30.76 -9.58 32.59
CA ILE A 127 -30.62 -10.22 33.90
C ILE A 127 -31.25 -9.34 34.99
N ASP A 128 -31.00 -8.05 34.98
CA ASP A 128 -31.56 -7.11 35.95
C ASP A 128 -33.08 -7.00 35.87
N ASN A 129 -33.69 -7.36 34.76
CA ASN A 129 -35.13 -7.36 34.55
C ASN A 129 -35.83 -8.69 34.93
N LEU A 130 -35.05 -9.69 35.33
CA LEU A 130 -35.61 -10.94 35.83
C LEU A 130 -35.91 -10.84 37.32
#